data_37932ad1b50e6cf98f20e2164d6c53c3
#
_entry.id   37932ad1b50e6cf98f20e2164d6c53c3
#
_cell.length_a   1.000
_cell.length_b   1.000
_cell.length_c   1.000
_cell.angle_alpha   90.00
_cell.angle_beta   90.00
_cell.angle_gamma   90.00
#
_symmetry.space_group_name_H-M   'P 1'
#
loop_
_entity.id
_entity.type
_entity.pdbx_description
1 polymer ?
#
loop_
_entity_poly.entity_id
_entity_poly.type
_entity_poly.pdbx_seq_one_letter_code
_entity_poly.pdbx_strand_id
1 'polypeptide(L)'
;MQKLPGWMKWCLHSPKFALLLFVAFCAVTATGASQLYFRGDYKVFFEPDNPQRKAFEDMQNIFNKSENVSFLVVPKNQTVYQQDTFKLIRGLTEDAWQLPLSTRIESVANYQHTYAQDDDLVVTDLINEGQYSSQHIQWVREVVQSTPKSTAVWCHARAKWRL
;
A
#
# COMPACT_ATOMS: atom_id res chain seq x y z
N MET A 1 -19.10 59.39 -2.70
CA MET A 1 -20.02 58.30 -2.28
C MET A 1 -20.07 57.27 -3.40
N GLN A 2 -19.45 56.13 -3.21
CA GLN A 2 -19.47 55.07 -4.20
C GLN A 2 -20.86 54.44 -4.29
N LYS A 3 -21.47 54.49 -5.51
CA LYS A 3 -22.75 53.85 -5.74
C LYS A 3 -22.60 52.35 -5.67
N LEU A 4 -23.19 51.71 -4.64
CA LEU A 4 -23.22 50.26 -4.49
C LEU A 4 -23.84 49.61 -5.72
N PRO A 5 -23.20 48.52 -6.29
CA PRO A 5 -23.74 47.80 -7.43
C PRO A 5 -25.10 47.16 -7.09
N GLY A 6 -25.95 47.01 -8.09
CA GLY A 6 -27.35 46.58 -7.93
C GLY A 6 -27.51 45.22 -7.18
N TRP A 7 -26.63 44.28 -7.41
CA TRP A 7 -26.64 42.98 -6.73
C TRP A 7 -26.38 43.10 -5.22
N MET A 8 -25.53 44.02 -4.79
CA MET A 8 -25.23 44.25 -3.38
C MET A 8 -26.43 44.88 -2.65
N LYS A 9 -27.17 45.79 -3.35
CA LYS A 9 -28.43 46.35 -2.79
C LYS A 9 -29.51 45.28 -2.63
N TRP A 10 -29.58 44.33 -3.60
CA TRP A 10 -30.53 43.23 -3.52
C TRP A 10 -30.21 42.29 -2.37
N CYS A 11 -28.94 41.89 -2.18
CA CYS A 11 -28.52 41.10 -1.03
C CYS A 11 -28.83 41.73 0.32
N LEU A 12 -28.66 43.06 0.44
CA LEU A 12 -28.98 43.82 1.64
C LEU A 12 -30.49 43.91 1.89
N HIS A 13 -31.30 43.99 0.84
CA HIS A 13 -32.76 44.09 0.95
C HIS A 13 -33.42 42.77 1.33
N SER A 14 -32.84 41.63 0.87
CA SER A 14 -33.40 40.28 1.10
C SER A 14 -32.35 39.31 1.61
N PRO A 15 -31.81 39.53 2.83
CA PRO A 15 -30.67 38.73 3.34
C PRO A 15 -30.99 37.22 3.48
N LYS A 16 -32.24 36.87 3.83
CA LYS A 16 -32.67 35.50 3.98
C LYS A 16 -32.67 34.77 2.63
N PHE A 17 -33.07 35.44 1.55
CA PHE A 17 -33.08 34.86 0.21
C PHE A 17 -31.65 34.71 -0.33
N ALA A 18 -30.79 35.71 -0.10
CA ALA A 18 -29.37 35.61 -0.48
C ALA A 18 -28.67 34.47 0.25
N LEU A 19 -28.94 34.29 1.55
CA LEU A 19 -28.41 33.14 2.31
C LEU A 19 -28.92 31.83 1.78
N LEU A 20 -30.19 31.67 1.46
CA LEU A 20 -30.77 30.47 0.91
C LEU A 20 -30.14 30.09 -0.45
N LEU A 21 -29.95 31.10 -1.30
CA LEU A 21 -29.32 30.92 -2.60
C LEU A 21 -27.85 30.48 -2.47
N PHE A 22 -27.14 31.08 -1.52
CA PHE A 22 -25.77 30.71 -1.19
C PHE A 22 -25.66 29.26 -0.69
N VAL A 23 -26.53 28.84 0.23
CA VAL A 23 -26.59 27.49 0.76
C VAL A 23 -26.93 26.49 -0.37
N ALA A 24 -27.90 26.84 -1.22
CA ALA A 24 -28.25 26.02 -2.38
C ALA A 24 -27.07 25.84 -3.35
N PHE A 25 -26.33 26.93 -3.61
CA PHE A 25 -25.12 26.88 -4.42
C PHE A 25 -24.05 25.99 -3.81
N CYS A 26 -23.79 26.12 -2.51
CA CYS A 26 -22.85 25.26 -1.79
C CYS A 26 -23.29 23.78 -1.82
N ALA A 27 -24.58 23.49 -1.68
CA ALA A 27 -25.10 22.13 -1.75
C ALA A 27 -24.89 21.52 -3.13
N VAL A 28 -25.15 22.29 -4.20
CA VAL A 28 -24.91 21.82 -5.59
C VAL A 28 -23.42 21.59 -5.83
N THR A 29 -22.53 22.48 -5.38
CA THR A 29 -21.08 22.29 -5.54
C THR A 29 -20.55 21.14 -4.70
N ALA A 30 -21.11 20.89 -3.53
CA ALA A 30 -20.74 19.77 -2.67
C ALA A 30 -21.04 18.38 -3.32
N THR A 31 -22.07 18.29 -4.16
CA THR A 31 -22.33 17.03 -4.91
C THR A 31 -21.22 16.69 -5.90
N GLY A 32 -20.53 17.70 -6.44
CA GLY A 32 -19.35 17.49 -7.31
C GLY A 32 -18.13 16.91 -6.57
N ALA A 33 -18.05 17.13 -5.25
CA ALA A 33 -16.92 16.61 -4.46
C ALA A 33 -16.86 15.07 -4.42
N SER A 34 -18.02 14.42 -4.51
CA SER A 34 -18.09 12.93 -4.57
C SER A 34 -17.54 12.33 -5.86
N GLN A 35 -17.39 13.15 -6.91
CA GLN A 35 -16.86 12.74 -8.20
C GLN A 35 -15.36 13.05 -8.34
N LEU A 36 -14.74 13.64 -7.33
CA LEU A 36 -13.31 13.89 -7.32
C LEU A 36 -12.56 12.56 -7.16
N TYR A 37 -11.97 12.10 -8.26
CA TYR A 37 -11.10 10.93 -8.27
C TYR A 37 -9.64 11.38 -8.24
N PHE A 38 -8.95 11.01 -7.18
CA PHE A 38 -7.52 11.29 -7.05
C PHE A 38 -6.73 10.22 -7.81
N ARG A 39 -6.13 10.61 -8.93
CA ARG A 39 -5.18 9.76 -9.66
C ARG A 39 -3.76 10.04 -9.20
N GLY A 40 -3.14 9.08 -8.51
CA GLY A 40 -1.72 9.11 -8.15
C GLY A 40 -0.78 8.64 -9.28
N ASP A 41 -1.28 8.48 -10.49
CA ASP A 41 -0.50 7.99 -11.62
C ASP A 41 0.35 9.14 -12.22
N TYR A 42 1.65 8.90 -12.43
CA TYR A 42 2.57 9.83 -13.09
C TYR A 42 2.11 10.23 -14.49
N LYS A 43 1.29 9.41 -15.15
CA LYS A 43 0.73 9.67 -16.49
C LYS A 43 -0.11 10.94 -16.56
N VAL A 44 -0.63 11.41 -15.42
CA VAL A 44 -1.41 12.65 -15.34
C VAL A 44 -0.53 13.87 -15.59
N PHE A 45 0.76 13.79 -15.28
CA PHE A 45 1.71 14.90 -15.43
C PHE A 45 2.31 15.04 -16.82
N PHE A 46 2.09 14.06 -17.69
CA PHE A 46 2.65 14.05 -19.04
C PHE A 46 1.54 13.96 -20.08
N GLU A 47 1.62 14.78 -21.11
CA GLU A 47 0.71 14.69 -22.23
C GLU A 47 0.80 13.31 -22.94
N PRO A 48 -0.32 12.80 -23.48
CA PRO A 48 -0.34 11.50 -24.17
C PRO A 48 0.67 11.40 -25.32
N ASP A 49 0.96 12.52 -25.96
CA ASP A 49 1.87 12.60 -27.12
C ASP A 49 3.34 12.84 -26.77
N ASN A 50 3.66 12.97 -25.49
CA ASN A 50 5.03 13.17 -25.05
C ASN A 50 5.90 11.96 -25.47
N PRO A 51 7.02 12.18 -26.20
CA PRO A 51 7.87 11.11 -26.72
C PRO A 51 8.53 10.31 -25.61
N GLN A 52 8.88 10.93 -24.48
CA GLN A 52 9.46 10.24 -23.33
C GLN A 52 8.44 9.32 -22.66
N ARG A 53 7.19 9.74 -22.57
CA ARG A 53 6.09 8.91 -22.07
C ARG A 53 5.87 7.69 -22.96
N LYS A 54 5.81 7.88 -24.28
CA LYS A 54 5.67 6.77 -25.24
C LYS A 54 6.82 5.78 -25.13
N ALA A 55 8.06 6.26 -25.12
CA ALA A 55 9.23 5.39 -24.95
C ALA A 55 9.20 4.61 -23.63
N PHE A 56 8.73 5.22 -22.53
CA PHE A 56 8.58 4.54 -21.26
C PHE A 56 7.43 3.49 -21.28
N GLU A 57 6.31 3.81 -21.90
CA GLU A 57 5.20 2.87 -22.10
C GLU A 57 5.62 1.68 -22.97
N ASP A 58 6.37 1.92 -24.04
CA ASP A 58 6.92 0.87 -24.90
C ASP A 58 7.90 -0.02 -24.13
N MET A 59 8.76 0.57 -23.31
CA MET A 59 9.65 -0.19 -22.44
C MET A 59 8.84 -1.06 -21.44
N GLN A 60 7.77 -0.52 -20.85
CA GLN A 60 6.90 -1.28 -19.93
C GLN A 60 6.13 -2.40 -20.64
N ASN A 61 5.84 -2.27 -21.93
CA ASN A 61 5.18 -3.32 -22.69
C ASN A 61 6.14 -4.45 -23.07
N ILE A 62 7.45 -4.15 -23.23
CA ILE A 62 8.50 -5.15 -23.51
C ILE A 62 8.93 -5.83 -22.20
N PHE A 63 9.13 -5.04 -21.15
CA PHE A 63 9.51 -5.52 -19.82
C PHE A 63 8.28 -5.46 -18.91
N ASN A 64 8.15 -6.43 -18.00
CA ASN A 64 7.05 -6.43 -17.04
C ASN A 64 7.01 -5.11 -16.25
N LYS A 65 5.81 -4.60 -16.02
CA LYS A 65 5.60 -3.43 -15.17
C LYS A 65 6.06 -3.74 -13.75
N SER A 66 6.82 -2.82 -13.15
CA SER A 66 7.24 -2.92 -11.74
C SER A 66 6.12 -2.45 -10.79
N GLU A 67 4.89 -2.86 -11.03
CA GLU A 67 3.77 -2.58 -10.14
C GLU A 67 3.74 -3.66 -9.05
N ASN A 68 3.87 -3.25 -7.80
CA ASN A 68 3.89 -4.15 -6.65
C ASN A 68 2.66 -3.90 -5.78
N VAL A 69 2.06 -4.98 -5.31
CA VAL A 69 1.03 -4.95 -4.27
C VAL A 69 1.64 -5.47 -2.98
N SER A 70 1.60 -4.68 -1.92
CA SER A 70 2.13 -5.07 -0.62
C SER A 70 1.01 -5.34 0.36
N PHE A 71 1.06 -6.49 1.02
CA PHE A 71 0.16 -6.85 2.11
C PHE A 71 0.86 -6.67 3.45
N LEU A 72 0.30 -5.81 4.29
CA LEU A 72 0.78 -5.62 5.65
C LEU A 72 -0.05 -6.44 6.63
N VAL A 73 0.56 -7.43 7.25
CA VAL A 73 -0.07 -8.26 8.28
C VAL A 73 0.22 -7.67 9.66
N VAL A 74 -0.83 -7.19 10.33
CA VAL A 74 -0.74 -6.60 11.69
C VAL A 74 -1.51 -7.48 12.67
N PRO A 75 -0.85 -8.34 13.45
CA PRO A 75 -1.51 -9.17 14.45
C PRO A 75 -2.06 -8.34 15.60
N LYS A 76 -3.24 -8.71 16.11
CA LYS A 76 -3.88 -8.05 17.27
C LYS A 76 -3.00 -8.07 18.52
N ASN A 77 -2.19 -9.11 18.71
CA ASN A 77 -1.33 -9.35 19.88
C ASN A 77 0.06 -8.69 19.76
N GLN A 78 0.25 -7.76 18.82
CA GLN A 78 1.48 -6.99 18.61
C GLN A 78 2.75 -7.82 18.34
N THR A 79 2.65 -9.12 18.08
CA THR A 79 3.77 -9.95 17.67
C THR A 79 3.41 -10.79 16.46
N VAL A 80 4.32 -10.80 15.48
CA VAL A 80 4.20 -11.63 14.27
C VAL A 80 4.71 -13.05 14.49
N TYR A 81 5.49 -13.26 15.54
CA TYR A 81 6.13 -14.53 15.86
C TYR A 81 5.17 -15.47 16.63
N GLN A 82 4.12 -15.91 15.94
CA GLN A 82 3.08 -16.80 16.46
C GLN A 82 2.69 -17.81 15.38
N GLN A 83 2.28 -18.99 15.82
CA GLN A 83 1.89 -20.08 14.92
C GLN A 83 0.78 -19.67 13.94
N ASP A 84 -0.26 -18.99 14.43
CA ASP A 84 -1.39 -18.60 13.59
C ASP A 84 -1.00 -17.55 12.56
N THR A 85 -0.10 -16.63 12.93
CA THR A 85 0.42 -15.62 12.00
C THR A 85 1.27 -16.27 10.91
N PHE A 86 2.10 -17.25 11.26
CA PHE A 86 2.92 -17.96 10.27
C PHE A 86 2.06 -18.77 9.29
N LYS A 87 1.02 -19.45 9.78
CA LYS A 87 0.04 -20.13 8.93
C LYS A 87 -0.66 -19.16 7.99
N LEU A 88 -1.08 -18.00 8.51
CA LEU A 88 -1.73 -16.96 7.71
C LEU A 88 -0.79 -16.44 6.61
N ILE A 89 0.46 -16.08 6.96
CA ILE A 89 1.42 -15.56 5.98
C ILE A 89 1.71 -16.62 4.91
N ARG A 90 1.86 -17.87 5.30
CA ARG A 90 2.07 -18.96 4.36
C ARG A 90 0.89 -19.13 3.41
N GLY A 91 -0.33 -19.23 3.93
CA GLY A 91 -1.54 -19.35 3.14
C GLY A 91 -1.71 -18.17 2.17
N LEU A 92 -1.50 -16.93 2.64
CA LEU A 92 -1.52 -15.75 1.77
C LEU A 92 -0.45 -15.81 0.67
N THR A 93 0.71 -16.37 0.96
CA THR A 93 1.78 -16.52 -0.04
C THR A 93 1.40 -17.55 -1.10
N GLU A 94 0.81 -18.66 -0.71
CA GLU A 94 0.34 -19.72 -1.60
C GLU A 94 -0.83 -19.24 -2.47
N ASP A 95 -1.80 -18.55 -1.88
CA ASP A 95 -2.93 -17.95 -2.60
C ASP A 95 -2.45 -16.89 -3.60
N ALA A 96 -1.46 -16.07 -3.20
CA ALA A 96 -0.91 -15.03 -4.06
C ALA A 96 -0.21 -15.60 -5.31
N TRP A 97 0.42 -16.78 -5.23
CA TRP A 97 0.99 -17.45 -6.39
C TRP A 97 -0.06 -17.90 -7.41
N GLN A 98 -1.30 -18.08 -6.99
CA GLN A 98 -2.41 -18.46 -7.87
C GLN A 98 -3.08 -17.27 -8.55
N LEU A 99 -2.72 -16.04 -8.16
CA LEU A 99 -3.30 -14.84 -8.78
C LEU A 99 -2.84 -14.70 -10.25
N PRO A 100 -3.76 -14.41 -11.17
CA PRO A 100 -3.40 -14.17 -12.56
C PRO A 100 -2.49 -12.94 -12.65
N LEU A 101 -1.49 -13.00 -13.53
CA LEU A 101 -0.49 -11.93 -13.74
C LEU A 101 0.52 -11.75 -12.60
N SER A 102 0.51 -12.61 -11.58
CA SER A 102 1.54 -12.63 -10.56
C SER A 102 2.82 -13.23 -11.14
N THR A 103 3.90 -12.44 -11.19
CA THR A 103 5.19 -12.89 -11.72
C THR A 103 6.15 -13.32 -10.62
N ARG A 104 6.04 -12.69 -9.44
CA ARG A 104 6.90 -12.98 -8.30
C ARG A 104 6.19 -12.62 -6.99
N ILE A 105 6.23 -13.53 -6.05
CA ILE A 105 5.75 -13.31 -4.69
C ILE A 105 6.94 -13.38 -3.75
N GLU A 106 7.08 -12.37 -2.91
CA GLU A 106 8.09 -12.31 -1.85
C GLU A 106 7.41 -12.17 -0.49
N SER A 107 7.70 -13.05 0.39
CA SER A 107 7.19 -13.05 1.77
C SER A 107 8.22 -13.61 2.74
N VAL A 108 7.97 -13.46 4.03
CA VAL A 108 8.80 -14.13 5.05
C VAL A 108 8.71 -15.64 4.92
N ALA A 109 7.60 -16.18 4.40
CA ALA A 109 7.41 -17.62 4.28
C ALA A 109 8.33 -18.27 3.25
N ASN A 110 8.53 -17.61 2.09
CA ASN A 110 9.38 -18.12 1.01
C ASN A 110 10.77 -17.46 0.96
N TYR A 111 11.16 -16.77 2.04
CA TYR A 111 12.50 -16.24 2.15
C TYR A 111 13.51 -17.39 2.35
N GLN A 112 14.44 -17.53 1.42
CA GLN A 112 15.47 -18.55 1.46
C GLN A 112 16.60 -18.12 2.39
N HIS A 113 16.72 -18.81 3.53
CA HIS A 113 17.84 -18.66 4.44
C HIS A 113 18.93 -19.64 4.09
N THR A 114 20.13 -19.13 3.88
CA THR A 114 21.31 -19.92 3.56
C THR A 114 22.26 -19.92 4.74
N TYR A 115 22.65 -21.11 5.20
CA TYR A 115 23.63 -21.26 6.28
C TYR A 115 24.55 -22.45 5.99
N ALA A 116 25.76 -22.38 6.55
CA ALA A 116 26.70 -23.49 6.47
C ALA A 116 26.41 -24.51 7.57
N GLN A 117 26.35 -25.77 7.20
CA GLN A 117 26.26 -26.88 8.13
C GLN A 117 27.32 -27.91 7.75
N ASP A 118 28.32 -28.10 8.64
CA ASP A 118 29.52 -28.86 8.35
C ASP A 118 30.24 -28.35 7.09
N ASP A 119 30.39 -29.15 6.05
CA ASP A 119 30.99 -28.79 4.77
C ASP A 119 29.96 -28.40 3.68
N ASP A 120 28.67 -28.46 4.02
CA ASP A 120 27.56 -28.17 3.10
C ASP A 120 26.92 -26.82 3.28
N LEU A 121 26.42 -26.26 2.16
CA LEU A 121 25.61 -25.06 2.16
C LEU A 121 24.13 -25.43 2.09
N VAL A 122 23.42 -25.22 3.20
CA VAL A 122 21.98 -25.54 3.29
C VAL A 122 21.16 -24.30 2.96
N VAL A 123 20.20 -24.47 2.05
CA VAL A 123 19.22 -23.43 1.68
C VAL A 123 17.84 -23.94 2.07
N THR A 124 17.14 -23.18 2.91
CA THR A 124 15.80 -23.53 3.38
C THR A 124 14.91 -22.31 3.45
N ASP A 125 13.63 -22.51 3.22
CA ASP A 125 12.63 -21.47 3.45
C ASP A 125 12.46 -21.24 4.97
N LEU A 126 12.20 -19.99 5.37
CA LEU A 126 12.04 -19.66 6.79
C LEU A 126 10.79 -20.28 7.42
N ILE A 127 9.71 -20.41 6.66
CA ILE A 127 8.46 -20.99 7.16
C ILE A 127 8.04 -22.15 6.25
N ASN A 128 8.41 -23.36 6.61
CA ASN A 128 8.00 -24.57 5.92
C ASN A 128 6.67 -25.10 6.46
N GLU A 129 5.96 -25.87 5.64
CA GLU A 129 4.72 -26.51 6.02
C GLU A 129 4.95 -27.46 7.21
N GLY A 130 4.10 -27.35 8.23
CA GLY A 130 4.19 -28.18 9.44
C GLY A 130 5.25 -27.75 10.46
N GLN A 131 6.14 -26.83 10.15
CA GLN A 131 7.19 -26.33 11.06
C GLN A 131 6.75 -25.12 11.87
N TYR A 132 5.76 -25.30 12.76
CA TYR A 132 5.22 -24.24 13.59
C TYR A 132 5.54 -24.43 15.10
N SER A 133 6.60 -25.18 15.42
CA SER A 133 7.02 -25.37 16.81
C SER A 133 7.54 -24.08 17.43
N SER A 134 7.45 -23.95 18.75
CA SER A 134 7.96 -22.76 19.47
C SER A 134 9.47 -22.56 19.23
N GLN A 135 10.22 -23.63 19.09
CA GLN A 135 11.66 -23.57 18.79
C GLN A 135 11.92 -23.03 17.38
N HIS A 136 11.15 -23.48 16.38
CA HIS A 136 11.29 -22.99 15.01
C HIS A 136 10.89 -21.51 14.92
N ILE A 137 9.83 -21.08 15.60
CA ILE A 137 9.41 -19.67 15.65
C ILE A 137 10.52 -18.78 16.25
N GLN A 138 11.20 -19.24 17.30
CA GLN A 138 12.34 -18.53 17.88
C GLN A 138 13.51 -18.45 16.89
N TRP A 139 13.84 -19.55 16.23
CA TRP A 139 14.88 -19.58 15.21
C TRP A 139 14.58 -18.60 14.06
N VAL A 140 13.36 -18.59 13.53
CA VAL A 140 12.93 -17.63 12.49
C VAL A 140 13.11 -16.18 13.00
N ARG A 141 12.75 -15.91 14.25
CA ARG A 141 12.93 -14.59 14.85
C ARG A 141 14.40 -14.16 14.88
N GLU A 142 15.30 -15.05 15.28
CA GLU A 142 16.73 -14.80 15.33
C GLU A 142 17.31 -14.54 13.93
N VAL A 143 16.95 -15.37 12.95
CA VAL A 143 17.37 -15.20 11.56
C VAL A 143 16.90 -13.86 11.00
N VAL A 144 15.63 -13.51 11.18
CA VAL A 144 15.06 -12.24 10.71
C VAL A 144 15.75 -11.05 11.37
N GLN A 145 16.07 -11.12 12.66
CA GLN A 145 16.73 -10.03 13.38
C GLN A 145 18.22 -9.91 13.06
N SER A 146 18.88 -10.99 12.71
CA SER A 146 20.30 -11.00 12.33
C SER A 146 20.55 -10.55 10.90
N THR A 147 19.54 -10.60 10.04
CA THR A 147 19.67 -10.26 8.62
C THR A 147 19.20 -8.81 8.38
N PRO A 148 20.11 -7.86 8.07
CA PRO A 148 19.76 -6.43 7.93
C PRO A 148 18.67 -6.14 6.91
N LYS A 149 18.64 -6.89 5.79
CA LYS A 149 17.65 -6.73 4.72
C LYS A 149 16.26 -7.20 5.16
N SER A 150 16.17 -8.27 5.94
CA SER A 150 14.90 -8.81 6.40
C SER A 150 14.25 -7.93 7.48
N THR A 151 15.06 -7.33 8.35
CA THR A 151 14.56 -6.44 9.39
C THR A 151 13.93 -5.16 8.83
N ALA A 152 14.48 -4.63 7.74
CA ALA A 152 13.99 -3.41 7.12
C ALA A 152 12.72 -3.62 6.27
N VAL A 153 12.58 -4.81 5.65
CA VAL A 153 11.51 -5.08 4.67
C VAL A 153 10.33 -5.83 5.29
N TRP A 154 10.60 -6.78 6.20
CA TRP A 154 9.58 -7.74 6.64
C TRP A 154 9.07 -7.53 8.07
N CYS A 155 9.87 -6.97 8.94
CA CYS A 155 9.53 -6.84 10.34
C CYS A 155 9.87 -5.47 10.89
N HIS A 156 9.06 -4.46 10.62
CA HIS A 156 9.14 -3.21 11.35
C HIS A 156 8.57 -3.43 12.75
N ALA A 157 9.33 -4.09 13.60
CA ALA A 157 9.02 -4.25 15.01
C ALA A 157 9.17 -2.89 15.71
N ARG A 158 8.08 -2.22 15.96
CA ARG A 158 7.90 -0.95 16.67
C ARG A 158 7.87 0.32 15.80
N ALA A 159 6.91 0.48 14.97
CA ALA A 159 6.33 1.80 14.80
C ALA A 159 5.26 2.00 15.88
N LYS A 160 5.57 2.72 16.96
CA LYS A 160 4.56 3.31 17.82
C LYS A 160 3.84 4.38 17.00
N TRP A 161 2.77 4.02 16.34
CA TRP A 161 1.83 4.99 15.83
C TRP A 161 1.07 5.54 17.05
N ARG A 162 1.42 6.74 17.49
CA ARG A 162 0.50 7.55 18.30
C ARG A 162 -0.48 8.18 17.31
N LEU A 163 -1.73 7.77 17.39
CA LEU A 163 -2.85 8.55 16.89
C LEU A 163 -3.01 9.80 17.75
#